data_70f1764040aee220b7a1b892714646c8
#
_entry.id   70f1764040aee220b7a1b892714646c8
#
_cell.length_a   1.000
_cell.length_b   1.000
_cell.length_c   1.000
_cell.angle_alpha   90.00
_cell.angle_beta   90.00
_cell.angle_gamma   90.00
#
_symmetry.space_group_name_H-M   'P 1'
#
loop_
_entity.id
_entity.type
_entity.pdbx_description
1 polymer ?
#
loop_
_entity_poly.entity_id
_entity_poly.type
_entity_poly.pdbx_seq_one_letter_code
_entity_poly.pdbx_strand_id
1 'polypeptide(L)'
;MDDIIIYTDGGCSGNPGPGGWGIVVIADGAVKTLSGGEPMTTNNKMELSAAIAALSVVKNTPVFAGRHVVVNIDSQYVKNGITQWIHSWKAKGWKTADKKPVKNQELWMQLDELNAALDVSWNWVKGHAGIEYNELCDSLCQKEIRKFK
;
A
#
# COMPACT_ATOMS: atom_id res chain seq x y z
N MET A 1 -20.61 12.74 -2.48
CA MET A 1 -19.43 12.73 -3.34
C MET A 1 -18.97 11.31 -3.59
N ASP A 2 -18.45 11.06 -4.78
CA ASP A 2 -18.03 9.71 -5.15
C ASP A 2 -16.80 9.29 -4.34
N ASP A 3 -16.63 7.97 -4.21
CA ASP A 3 -15.47 7.41 -3.53
C ASP A 3 -14.19 7.71 -4.29
N ILE A 4 -13.09 7.80 -3.54
CA ILE A 4 -11.75 7.83 -4.13
C ILE A 4 -11.33 6.37 -4.28
N ILE A 5 -10.99 5.97 -5.49
CA ILE A 5 -10.62 4.58 -5.79
C ILE A 5 -9.12 4.49 -5.98
N ILE A 6 -8.49 3.58 -5.26
CA ILE A 6 -7.04 3.39 -5.31
C ILE A 6 -6.70 1.96 -5.68
N TYR A 7 -5.66 1.79 -6.49
CA TYR A 7 -5.02 0.51 -6.77
C TYR A 7 -3.55 0.62 -6.37
N THR A 8 -2.99 -0.44 -5.81
CA THR A 8 -1.58 -0.47 -5.37
C THR A 8 -0.92 -1.77 -5.79
N ASP A 9 0.39 -1.72 -6.00
CA ASP A 9 1.22 -2.90 -6.21
C ASP A 9 2.65 -2.61 -5.76
N GLY A 10 3.35 -3.63 -5.30
CA GLY A 10 4.73 -3.53 -4.89
C GLY A 10 5.43 -4.89 -5.03
N GLY A 11 6.73 -4.85 -5.22
CA GLY A 11 7.50 -6.08 -5.35
C GLY A 11 8.98 -5.82 -5.43
N CYS A 12 9.77 -6.89 -5.54
CA CYS A 12 11.21 -6.76 -5.76
C CYS A 12 11.75 -7.90 -6.61
N SER A 13 12.90 -7.64 -7.21
CA SER A 13 13.63 -8.62 -8.01
C SER A 13 14.65 -9.31 -7.10
N GLY A 14 14.39 -10.59 -6.77
CA GLY A 14 15.07 -11.24 -5.67
C GLY A 14 14.53 -10.69 -4.35
N ASN A 15 14.30 -11.49 -3.37
CA ASN A 15 13.68 -11.05 -2.11
C ASN A 15 14.60 -11.42 -0.94
N PRO A 16 15.53 -10.51 -0.49
CA PRO A 16 15.61 -9.09 -0.84
C PRO A 16 16.30 -8.79 -2.16
N GLY A 17 16.12 -7.56 -2.65
CA GLY A 17 16.73 -7.08 -3.87
C GLY A 17 16.16 -5.72 -4.26
N PRO A 18 16.43 -5.24 -5.49
CA PRO A 18 15.84 -3.99 -5.97
C PRO A 18 14.32 -4.11 -6.00
N GLY A 19 13.63 -3.11 -5.48
CA GLY A 19 12.19 -3.13 -5.39
C GLY A 19 11.55 -1.85 -5.89
N GLY A 20 10.24 -1.94 -6.13
CA GLY A 20 9.44 -0.82 -6.56
C GLY A 20 7.99 -0.96 -6.14
N TRP A 21 7.27 0.14 -6.25
CA TRP A 21 5.84 0.18 -6.00
C TRP A 21 5.17 1.15 -6.98
N GLY A 22 3.90 0.93 -7.22
CA GLY A 22 3.09 1.79 -8.07
C GLY A 22 1.69 1.93 -7.52
N ILE A 23 1.10 3.10 -7.69
CA ILE A 23 -0.26 3.38 -7.26
C ILE A 23 -1.02 4.10 -8.36
N VAL A 24 -2.33 3.88 -8.37
CA VAL A 24 -3.27 4.61 -9.23
C VAL A 24 -4.36 5.17 -8.33
N VAL A 25 -4.62 6.48 -8.44
CA VAL A 25 -5.67 7.15 -7.68
C VAL A 25 -6.69 7.70 -8.69
N ILE A 26 -7.94 7.29 -8.53
CA ILE A 26 -9.03 7.69 -9.43
C ILE A 26 -10.05 8.48 -8.62
N ALA A 27 -10.31 9.71 -9.04
CA ALA A 27 -11.30 10.56 -8.41
C ALA A 27 -11.82 11.59 -9.40
N ASP A 28 -13.14 11.78 -9.41
CA ASP A 28 -13.79 12.84 -10.19
C ASP A 28 -13.44 12.80 -11.68
N GLY A 29 -13.33 11.59 -12.23
CA GLY A 29 -13.02 11.39 -13.64
C GLY A 29 -11.54 11.52 -13.99
N ALA A 30 -10.67 11.81 -13.04
CA ALA A 30 -9.23 11.92 -13.25
C ALA A 30 -8.49 10.70 -12.73
N VAL A 31 -7.43 10.30 -13.43
CA VAL A 31 -6.56 9.19 -13.05
C VAL A 31 -5.16 9.74 -12.80
N LYS A 32 -4.64 9.54 -11.60
CA LYS A 32 -3.31 9.97 -11.21
C LYS A 32 -2.47 8.77 -10.85
N THR A 33 -1.20 8.76 -11.27
CA THR A 33 -0.28 7.67 -10.94
C THR A 33 0.92 8.18 -10.17
N LEU A 34 1.48 7.30 -9.34
CA LEU A 34 2.71 7.60 -8.59
C LEU A 34 3.49 6.30 -8.47
N SER A 35 4.80 6.40 -8.41
CA SER A 35 5.65 5.23 -8.22
C SER A 35 6.94 5.61 -7.49
N GLY A 36 7.61 4.60 -6.93
CA GLY A 36 8.87 4.78 -6.24
C GLY A 36 9.56 3.43 -6.09
N GLY A 37 10.78 3.45 -5.56
CA GLY A 37 11.52 2.22 -5.39
C GLY A 37 12.73 2.38 -4.50
N GLU A 38 13.38 1.26 -4.21
CA GLU A 38 14.58 1.18 -3.38
C GLU A 38 15.54 0.15 -3.96
N PRO A 39 16.87 0.37 -3.83
CA PRO A 39 17.87 -0.56 -4.40
C PRO A 39 17.94 -1.89 -3.67
N MET A 40 17.55 -1.93 -2.40
CA MET A 40 17.57 -3.15 -1.59
C MET A 40 16.40 -3.15 -0.63
N THR A 41 15.42 -4.03 -0.88
CA THR A 41 14.19 -4.07 -0.10
C THR A 41 13.55 -5.46 -0.19
N THR A 42 12.30 -5.59 0.27
CA THR A 42 11.53 -6.83 0.21
C THR A 42 10.16 -6.57 -0.42
N ASN A 43 9.51 -7.64 -0.89
CA ASN A 43 8.15 -7.55 -1.42
C ASN A 43 7.21 -6.88 -0.42
N ASN A 44 7.23 -7.32 0.83
CA ASN A 44 6.31 -6.82 1.86
C ASN A 44 6.53 -5.34 2.15
N LYS A 45 7.78 -4.88 2.18
CA LYS A 45 8.09 -3.47 2.36
C LYS A 45 7.54 -2.63 1.21
N MET A 46 7.68 -3.12 -0.02
CA MET A 46 7.19 -2.39 -1.19
C MET A 46 5.66 -2.35 -1.24
N GLU A 47 5.01 -3.43 -0.85
CA GLU A 47 3.55 -3.46 -0.75
C GLU A 47 3.05 -2.46 0.30
N LEU A 48 3.70 -2.42 1.48
CA LEU A 48 3.37 -1.44 2.53
C LEU A 48 3.65 -0.02 2.06
N SER A 49 4.78 0.20 1.37
CA SER A 49 5.15 1.53 0.87
C SER A 49 4.13 2.05 -0.14
N ALA A 50 3.60 1.19 -1.01
CA ALA A 50 2.56 1.56 -1.95
C ALA A 50 1.29 2.03 -1.21
N ALA A 51 0.84 1.27 -0.23
CA ALA A 51 -0.34 1.62 0.55
C ALA A 51 -0.15 2.94 1.31
N ILE A 52 1.01 3.12 1.93
CA ILE A 52 1.34 4.35 2.66
C ILE A 52 1.35 5.55 1.71
N ALA A 53 1.99 5.41 0.55
CA ALA A 53 2.06 6.48 -0.45
C ALA A 53 0.66 6.87 -0.93
N ALA A 54 -0.19 5.89 -1.19
CA ALA A 54 -1.57 6.13 -1.66
C ALA A 54 -2.39 6.91 -0.64
N LEU A 55 -2.39 6.48 0.61
CA LEU A 55 -3.15 7.17 1.66
C LEU A 55 -2.55 8.53 2.00
N SER A 56 -1.22 8.70 1.87
CA SER A 56 -0.57 9.99 2.06
C SER A 56 -1.02 11.00 1.01
N VAL A 57 -1.16 10.57 -0.25
CA VAL A 57 -1.67 11.43 -1.32
C VAL A 57 -3.08 11.91 -0.98
N VAL A 58 -3.95 11.02 -0.51
CA VAL A 58 -5.32 11.38 -0.14
C VAL A 58 -5.32 12.38 1.02
N LYS A 59 -4.55 12.10 2.06
CA LYS A 59 -4.50 12.96 3.25
C LYS A 59 -3.99 14.35 2.91
N ASN A 60 -3.04 14.45 1.98
CA ASN A 60 -2.40 15.72 1.63
C ASN A 60 -3.10 16.47 0.48
N THR A 61 -4.22 15.95 -0.01
CA THR A 61 -5.00 16.59 -1.09
C THR A 61 -6.28 17.18 -0.49
N PRO A 62 -6.36 18.51 -0.31
CA PRO A 62 -7.48 19.12 0.41
C PRO A 62 -8.86 18.79 -0.14
N VAL A 63 -9.01 18.66 -1.46
CA VAL A 63 -10.31 18.35 -2.08
C VAL A 63 -10.81 16.95 -1.75
N PHE A 64 -9.96 16.09 -1.19
CA PHE A 64 -10.33 14.73 -0.79
C PHE A 64 -10.75 14.62 0.67
N ALA A 65 -10.70 15.71 1.42
CA ALA A 65 -11.01 15.70 2.85
C ALA A 65 -12.43 15.17 3.10
N GLY A 66 -12.54 14.22 4.04
CA GLY A 66 -13.82 13.64 4.45
C GLY A 66 -14.44 12.66 3.49
N ARG A 67 -13.79 12.36 2.37
CA ARG A 67 -14.32 11.43 1.38
C ARG A 67 -13.91 9.99 1.71
N HIS A 68 -14.78 9.05 1.35
CA HIS A 68 -14.50 7.62 1.52
C HIS A 68 -13.47 7.15 0.49
N VAL A 69 -12.53 6.32 0.94
CA VAL A 69 -11.45 5.78 0.11
C VAL A 69 -11.59 4.28 0.00
N VAL A 70 -11.57 3.76 -1.22
CA VAL A 70 -11.56 2.31 -1.46
C VAL A 70 -10.19 1.92 -2.00
N VAL A 71 -9.45 1.10 -1.25
CA VAL A 71 -8.14 0.61 -1.67
C VAL A 71 -8.29 -0.81 -2.20
N ASN A 72 -8.02 -0.98 -3.49
CA ASN A 72 -7.99 -2.29 -4.14
C ASN A 72 -6.55 -2.80 -4.12
N ILE A 73 -6.31 -3.88 -3.39
CA ILE A 73 -4.97 -4.35 -3.09
C ILE A 73 -4.90 -5.86 -3.31
N ASP A 74 -3.82 -6.32 -3.95
CA ASP A 74 -3.60 -7.74 -4.17
C ASP A 74 -2.77 -8.39 -3.06
N SER A 75 -2.12 -7.60 -2.22
CA SER A 75 -1.33 -8.11 -1.10
C SER A 75 -2.24 -8.53 0.06
N GLN A 76 -2.35 -9.83 0.30
CA GLN A 76 -3.05 -10.34 1.47
C GLN A 76 -2.31 -9.97 2.76
N TYR A 77 -0.99 -9.88 2.70
CA TYR A 77 -0.17 -9.47 3.83
C TYR A 77 -0.58 -8.08 4.34
N VAL A 78 -0.68 -7.09 3.46
CA VAL A 78 -1.07 -5.74 3.85
C VAL A 78 -2.53 -5.70 4.28
N LYS A 79 -3.42 -6.28 3.51
CA LYS A 79 -4.86 -6.27 3.81
C LYS A 79 -5.15 -6.93 5.15
N ASN A 80 -4.61 -8.12 5.39
CA ASN A 80 -4.85 -8.85 6.64
C ASN A 80 -4.17 -8.16 7.81
N GLY A 81 -2.99 -7.59 7.60
CA GLY A 81 -2.29 -6.86 8.65
C GLY A 81 -3.08 -5.67 9.14
N ILE A 82 -3.51 -4.80 8.22
CA ILE A 82 -4.19 -3.55 8.61
C ILE A 82 -5.61 -3.77 9.13
N THR A 83 -6.27 -4.84 8.69
CA THR A 83 -7.65 -5.12 9.12
C THR A 83 -7.76 -6.08 10.29
N GLN A 84 -6.74 -6.91 10.55
CA GLN A 84 -6.80 -7.94 11.58
C GLN A 84 -5.60 -7.92 12.53
N TRP A 85 -4.40 -8.16 12.03
CA TRP A 85 -3.22 -8.37 12.88
C TRP A 85 -2.85 -7.14 13.71
N ILE A 86 -3.07 -5.97 13.17
CA ILE A 86 -2.65 -4.72 13.81
C ILE A 86 -3.31 -4.50 15.17
N HIS A 87 -4.55 -4.97 15.33
CA HIS A 87 -5.27 -4.84 16.60
C HIS A 87 -4.56 -5.60 17.73
N SER A 88 -4.08 -6.80 17.43
CA SER A 88 -3.32 -7.61 18.37
C SER A 88 -1.96 -6.98 18.66
N TRP A 89 -1.27 -6.50 17.62
CA TRP A 89 0.03 -5.85 17.79
C TRP A 89 -0.06 -4.61 18.69
N LYS A 90 -1.06 -3.78 18.48
CA LYS A 90 -1.27 -2.57 19.29
C LYS A 90 -1.54 -2.95 20.75
N ALA A 91 -2.35 -3.98 20.98
CA ALA A 91 -2.67 -4.44 22.32
C ALA A 91 -1.43 -5.00 23.04
N LYS A 92 -0.46 -5.53 22.30
CA LYS A 92 0.76 -6.15 22.85
C LYS A 92 1.99 -5.24 22.78
N GLY A 93 1.80 -3.94 22.52
CA GLY A 93 2.90 -2.98 22.42
C GLY A 93 3.79 -3.18 21.21
N TRP A 94 3.21 -3.62 20.08
CA TRP A 94 3.90 -3.85 18.80
C TRP A 94 4.93 -4.98 18.89
N LYS A 95 4.55 -6.02 19.61
CA LYS A 95 5.38 -7.24 19.73
C LYS A 95 4.60 -8.45 19.27
N THR A 96 5.32 -9.42 18.71
CA THR A 96 4.75 -10.71 18.34
C THR A 96 4.51 -11.58 19.57
N ALA A 97 3.89 -12.75 19.40
CA ALA A 97 3.69 -13.72 20.48
C ALA A 97 5.01 -14.11 21.14
N ASP A 98 6.12 -14.10 20.39
CA ASP A 98 7.47 -14.42 20.91
C ASP A 98 8.14 -13.22 21.58
N LYS A 99 7.40 -12.14 21.84
CA LYS A 99 7.90 -10.90 22.44
C LYS A 99 8.98 -10.19 21.62
N LYS A 100 9.05 -10.49 20.32
CA LYS A 100 9.96 -9.81 19.38
C LYS A 100 9.22 -8.63 18.72
N PRO A 101 9.94 -7.57 18.30
CA PRO A 101 9.30 -6.47 17.57
C PRO A 101 8.60 -6.99 16.32
N VAL A 102 7.45 -6.41 16.00
CA VAL A 102 6.74 -6.73 14.77
C VAL A 102 7.62 -6.36 13.57
N LYS A 103 7.74 -7.27 12.61
CA LYS A 103 8.53 -7.02 11.41
C LYS A 103 7.88 -5.87 10.61
N ASN A 104 8.71 -4.95 10.10
CA ASN A 104 8.27 -3.75 9.40
C ASN A 104 7.42 -2.82 10.29
N GLN A 105 7.67 -2.83 11.59
CA GLN A 105 6.89 -2.10 12.58
C GLN A 105 6.67 -0.63 12.21
N GLU A 106 7.74 0.08 11.79
CA GLU A 106 7.64 1.51 11.45
C GLU A 106 6.66 1.75 10.30
N LEU A 107 6.69 0.91 9.27
CA LEU A 107 5.79 1.01 8.14
C LEU A 107 4.35 0.70 8.56
N TRP A 108 4.16 -0.30 9.40
CA TRP A 108 2.83 -0.63 9.91
C TRP A 108 2.26 0.49 10.77
N MET A 109 3.08 1.14 11.58
CA MET A 109 2.63 2.26 12.40
C MET A 109 2.22 3.45 11.55
N GLN A 110 2.98 3.75 10.48
CA GLN A 110 2.63 4.80 9.53
C GLN A 110 1.31 4.50 8.85
N LEU A 111 1.13 3.27 8.39
CA LEU A 111 -0.10 2.86 7.70
C LEU A 111 -1.31 2.92 8.65
N ASP A 112 -1.14 2.47 9.89
CA ASP A 112 -2.19 2.52 10.90
C ASP A 112 -2.64 3.96 11.17
N GLU A 113 -1.70 4.87 11.30
CA GLU A 113 -2.00 6.28 11.53
C GLU A 113 -2.80 6.88 10.37
N LEU A 114 -2.41 6.60 9.14
CA LEU A 114 -3.13 7.06 7.95
C LEU A 114 -4.51 6.43 7.85
N ASN A 115 -4.61 5.14 8.12
CA ASN A 115 -5.88 4.42 8.07
C ASN A 115 -6.86 4.95 9.11
N ALA A 116 -6.37 5.33 10.29
CA ALA A 116 -7.20 5.92 11.35
C ALA A 116 -7.63 7.35 11.02
N ALA A 117 -6.82 8.09 10.29
CA ALA A 117 -7.10 9.49 9.93
C ALA A 117 -8.08 9.62 8.76
N LEU A 118 -8.28 8.56 7.98
CA LEU A 118 -9.11 8.55 6.78
C LEU A 118 -10.23 7.50 6.91
N ASP A 119 -11.24 7.63 6.07
CA ASP A 119 -12.32 6.64 5.99
C ASP A 119 -11.98 5.67 4.85
N VAL A 120 -11.40 4.52 5.20
CA VAL A 120 -10.83 3.58 4.23
C VAL A 120 -11.51 2.22 4.29
N SER A 121 -11.86 1.72 3.12
CA SER A 121 -12.27 0.31 2.94
C SER A 121 -11.17 -0.41 2.18
N TRP A 122 -10.78 -1.59 2.67
CA TRP A 122 -9.75 -2.42 2.07
C TRP A 122 -10.39 -3.56 1.30
N ASN A 123 -10.18 -3.57 -0.01
CA ASN A 123 -10.76 -4.58 -0.90
C ASN A 123 -9.64 -5.43 -1.51
N TRP A 124 -9.62 -6.72 -1.17
CA TRP A 124 -8.64 -7.62 -1.77
C TRP A 124 -9.06 -7.98 -3.18
N VAL A 125 -8.14 -7.82 -4.14
CA VAL A 125 -8.35 -8.22 -5.53
C VAL A 125 -7.30 -9.28 -5.87
N LYS A 126 -7.69 -10.25 -6.68
CA LYS A 126 -6.76 -11.28 -7.12
C LYS A 126 -5.77 -10.63 -8.08
N GLY A 127 -4.48 -10.72 -7.75
CA GLY A 127 -3.43 -10.10 -8.55
C GLY A 127 -3.39 -10.60 -9.97
N HIS A 128 -3.10 -9.70 -10.91
CA HIS A 128 -2.95 -9.99 -12.34
C HIS A 128 -4.17 -10.67 -12.98
N ALA A 129 -5.36 -10.36 -12.45
CA ALA A 129 -6.61 -10.92 -12.97
C ALA A 129 -7.18 -10.13 -14.16
N GLY A 130 -6.34 -9.45 -14.93
CA GLY A 130 -6.77 -8.70 -16.11
C GLY A 130 -7.41 -7.35 -15.80
N ILE A 131 -7.30 -6.87 -14.57
CA ILE A 131 -7.81 -5.56 -14.19
C ILE A 131 -6.82 -4.49 -14.64
N GLU A 132 -7.28 -3.58 -15.50
CA GLU A 132 -6.44 -2.57 -16.15
C GLU A 132 -5.56 -1.79 -15.17
N TYR A 133 -6.13 -1.33 -14.05
CA TYR A 133 -5.38 -0.51 -13.10
C TYR A 133 -4.40 -1.32 -12.25
N ASN A 134 -4.69 -2.59 -12.00
CA ASN A 134 -3.72 -3.48 -11.35
C ASN A 134 -2.52 -3.71 -12.25
N GLU A 135 -2.75 -3.90 -13.55
CA GLU A 135 -1.68 -4.06 -14.52
C GLU A 135 -0.85 -2.79 -14.66
N LEU A 136 -1.49 -1.63 -14.59
CA LEU A 136 -0.78 -0.35 -14.61
C LEU A 136 0.12 -0.21 -13.39
N CYS A 137 -0.37 -0.55 -12.20
CA CYS A 137 0.44 -0.54 -10.97
C CYS A 137 1.64 -1.47 -11.08
N ASP A 138 1.44 -2.67 -11.61
CA ASP A 138 2.53 -3.62 -11.83
C ASP A 138 3.57 -3.06 -12.79
N SER A 139 3.13 -2.45 -13.88
CA SER A 139 4.01 -1.80 -14.86
C SER A 139 4.86 -0.71 -14.22
N LEU A 140 4.25 0.12 -13.37
CA LEU A 140 4.96 1.17 -12.64
C LEU A 140 5.99 0.57 -11.68
N CYS A 141 5.60 -0.48 -10.97
CA CYS A 141 6.48 -1.21 -10.06
C CYS A 141 7.70 -1.76 -10.81
N GLN A 142 7.49 -2.45 -11.94
CA GLN A 142 8.58 -3.01 -12.74
C GLN A 142 9.50 -1.93 -13.31
N LYS A 143 8.94 -0.81 -13.71
CA LYS A 143 9.74 0.33 -14.20
C LYS A 143 10.68 0.82 -13.11
N GLU A 144 10.21 0.93 -11.88
CA GLU A 144 11.04 1.37 -10.76
C GLU A 144 12.14 0.36 -10.45
N ILE A 145 11.82 -0.94 -10.48
CA ILE A 145 12.82 -1.99 -10.26
C ILE A 145 13.95 -1.90 -11.29
N ARG A 146 13.60 -1.68 -12.55
CA ARG A 146 14.58 -1.59 -13.64
C ARG A 146 15.60 -0.47 -13.47
N LYS A 147 15.26 0.58 -12.74
CA LYS A 147 16.19 1.69 -12.48
C LYS A 147 17.40 1.27 -11.66
N PHE A 148 17.30 0.16 -10.92
CA PHE A 148 18.36 -0.33 -10.04
C PHE A 148 19.14 -1.52 -10.63
N LYS A 149 18.84 -1.91 -11.84
CA LYS A 149 19.50 -3.04 -12.50
C LYS A 149 20.54 -2.60 -13.51
#